data_2546e2c367cadc6e6b7636ec5e274f92
#
_entry.id   2546e2c367cadc6e6b7636ec5e274f92
#
_cell.length_a   1.000
_cell.length_b   1.000
_cell.length_c   1.000
_cell.angle_alpha   90.00
_cell.angle_beta   90.00
_cell.angle_gamma   90.00
#
_symmetry.space_group_name_H-M   'P 1'
#
loop_
_entity.id
_entity.type
_entity.pdbx_description
1 polymer ?
#
loop_
_entity_poly.entity_id
_entity_poly.type
_entity_poly.pdbx_seq_one_letter_code
_entity_poly.pdbx_strand_id
1 'polypeptide(L)'
;MNEFDASAVDLSGILNKDAAEKAKQLPDPKMFCILTVVPEAMQEYAESESGIIKSAQAMHFEEVLTPVLFVVKLGPDCYRDTTRFPSGPSCKEGDFVIVRPNSGTRLKIHGREFRLINDDSVEAVVEDPRGITRAA
;
A
#
# COMPACT_ATOMS: atom_id res chain seq x y z
N MET A 1 17.11 0.31 -6.67
CA MET A 1 16.41 0.61 -6.59
C MET A 1 15.63 0.56 -6.19
N ASN A 2 15.24 0.48 -6.34
CA ASN A 2 14.45 0.43 -6.31
C ASN A 2 13.59 0.67 -6.13
N GLU A 3 13.93 0.71 -5.48
CA GLU A 3 13.03 1.30 -5.54
C GLU A 3 11.75 0.99 -5.84
N PHE A 4 10.93 1.77 -5.76
CA PHE A 4 9.63 1.57 -6.15
C PHE A 4 9.58 0.93 -7.50
N ASP A 5 8.86 -0.17 -7.62
CA ASP A 5 8.48 -0.69 -8.90
C ASP A 5 7.23 0.08 -9.35
N ALA A 6 7.40 0.99 -10.30
CA ALA A 6 6.30 1.81 -10.76
C ALA A 6 5.15 0.97 -11.31
N SER A 7 5.45 -0.19 -11.89
CA SER A 7 4.38 -1.03 -12.43
C SER A 7 3.52 -1.63 -11.32
N ALA A 8 4.09 -1.89 -10.14
CA ALA A 8 3.34 -2.49 -9.05
C ALA A 8 2.37 -1.50 -8.42
N VAL A 9 2.69 -0.22 -8.40
CA VAL A 9 1.85 0.79 -7.77
C VAL A 9 1.36 1.84 -8.75
N ASP A 10 1.72 1.68 -10.00
CA ASP A 10 1.32 2.60 -11.08
C ASP A 10 1.74 4.04 -10.81
N LEU A 11 3.01 4.20 -10.48
CA LEU A 11 3.60 5.52 -10.36
C LEU A 11 4.50 5.83 -11.55
N SER A 12 4.26 5.14 -12.67
CA SER A 12 5.05 5.33 -13.89
C SER A 12 5.01 6.76 -14.38
N GLY A 13 3.92 7.46 -14.10
CA GLY A 13 3.81 8.86 -14.45
C GLY A 13 4.85 9.75 -13.78
N ILE A 14 5.51 9.26 -12.75
CA ILE A 14 6.56 10.03 -12.07
C ILE A 14 7.69 10.39 -13.03
N LEU A 15 7.76 9.72 -14.15
CA LEU A 15 8.80 10.00 -15.15
C LEU A 15 8.52 11.24 -15.99
N ASN A 16 7.33 11.86 -15.81
CA ASN A 16 7.01 13.08 -16.56
C ASN A 16 6.73 14.22 -15.58
N LYS A 17 6.57 15.43 -16.13
CA LYS A 17 6.37 16.63 -15.32
C LYS A 17 5.16 16.57 -14.42
N ASP A 18 4.06 16.12 -14.97
CA ASP A 18 2.81 15.99 -14.22
C ASP A 18 2.98 15.09 -13.02
N ALA A 19 3.63 13.98 -13.24
CA ALA A 19 3.82 13.02 -12.17
C ALA A 19 4.80 13.54 -11.13
N ALA A 20 5.77 14.34 -11.54
CA ALA A 20 6.68 14.98 -10.59
C ALA A 20 5.90 15.92 -9.65
N GLU A 21 4.94 16.66 -10.22
CA GLU A 21 4.08 17.51 -9.41
C GLU A 21 3.21 16.69 -8.46
N LYS A 22 2.64 15.61 -8.97
CA LYS A 22 1.81 14.74 -8.15
C LYS A 22 2.62 14.08 -7.03
N ALA A 23 3.85 13.70 -7.32
CA ALA A 23 4.72 13.07 -6.33
C ALA A 23 4.99 14.01 -5.15
N LYS A 24 5.02 15.31 -5.39
CA LYS A 24 5.23 16.28 -4.32
C LYS A 24 4.08 16.30 -3.32
N GLN A 25 2.94 15.76 -3.70
CA GLN A 25 1.78 15.73 -2.81
C GLN A 25 1.74 14.49 -1.93
N LEU A 26 2.68 13.56 -2.10
CA LEU A 26 2.71 12.41 -1.23
C LEU A 26 3.12 12.87 0.17
N PRO A 27 2.32 12.53 1.19
CA PRO A 27 2.65 12.95 2.55
C PRO A 27 3.92 12.27 3.04
N ASP A 28 4.61 12.95 3.94
CA ASP A 28 5.73 12.35 4.65
C ASP A 28 5.19 11.83 5.96
N PRO A 29 5.18 10.52 6.17
CA PRO A 29 4.65 10.00 7.43
C PRO A 29 5.52 10.42 8.59
N LYS A 30 4.89 10.63 9.72
CA LYS A 30 5.58 11.06 10.93
C LYS A 30 5.58 9.95 11.96
N MET A 31 6.52 10.03 12.89
CA MET A 31 6.59 9.11 14.01
C MET A 31 6.59 7.66 13.53
N PHE A 32 5.63 6.88 13.98
CA PHE A 32 5.55 5.45 13.70
C PHE A 32 4.67 5.12 12.50
N CYS A 33 4.26 6.13 11.74
CA CYS A 33 3.35 5.91 10.62
C CYS A 33 4.07 5.43 9.38
N ILE A 34 3.38 4.63 8.60
CA ILE A 34 3.88 4.13 7.32
C ILE A 34 2.88 4.55 6.24
N LEU A 35 3.38 5.20 5.20
CA LEU A 35 2.54 5.54 4.06
C LEU A 35 2.51 4.36 3.12
N THR A 36 1.30 3.88 2.82
CA THR A 36 1.09 2.75 1.92
C THR A 36 0.11 3.13 0.83
N VAL A 37 0.08 2.34 -0.22
CA VAL A 37 -0.86 2.51 -1.33
C VAL A 37 -1.46 1.16 -1.67
N VAL A 38 -2.71 1.17 -2.11
CA VAL A 38 -3.37 -0.05 -2.58
C VAL A 38 -2.80 -0.39 -3.95
N PRO A 39 -2.18 -1.57 -4.12
CA PRO A 39 -1.55 -1.91 -5.39
C PRO A 39 -2.56 -2.03 -6.52
N GLU A 40 -2.24 -1.49 -7.67
CA GLU A 40 -3.11 -1.57 -8.82
C GLU A 40 -3.28 -3.01 -9.31
N ALA A 41 -2.23 -3.81 -9.19
CA ALA A 41 -2.28 -5.22 -9.56
C ALA A 41 -3.36 -5.98 -8.82
N MET A 42 -3.67 -5.57 -7.59
CA MET A 42 -4.72 -6.22 -6.80
C MET A 42 -6.10 -5.98 -7.42
N GLN A 43 -6.33 -4.77 -7.91
CA GLN A 43 -7.58 -4.43 -8.56
C GLN A 43 -7.76 -5.21 -9.85
N GLU A 44 -6.71 -5.30 -10.65
CA GLU A 44 -6.74 -6.07 -11.88
C GLU A 44 -7.03 -7.54 -11.61
N TYR A 45 -6.38 -8.08 -10.59
CA TYR A 45 -6.59 -9.48 -10.26
C TYR A 45 -8.02 -9.76 -9.85
N ALA A 46 -8.59 -8.87 -9.04
CA ALA A 46 -9.97 -9.03 -8.59
C ALA A 46 -10.94 -9.05 -9.78
N GLU A 47 -10.72 -8.19 -10.76
CA GLU A 47 -11.55 -8.17 -11.95
C GLU A 47 -11.38 -9.44 -12.78
N SER A 48 -10.14 -9.85 -13.00
CA SER A 48 -9.84 -11.04 -13.80
C SER A 48 -10.42 -12.29 -13.18
N GLU A 49 -10.29 -12.44 -11.89
CA GLU A 49 -10.74 -13.62 -11.19
C GLU A 49 -12.25 -13.79 -11.30
N SER A 50 -12.98 -12.70 -11.19
CA SER A 50 -14.43 -12.77 -11.25
C SER A 50 -14.93 -13.02 -12.67
N GLY A 51 -14.14 -12.68 -13.68
CA GLY A 51 -14.57 -12.78 -15.06
C GLY A 51 -15.68 -11.81 -15.42
N ILE A 52 -15.96 -10.87 -14.55
CA ILE A 52 -17.02 -9.88 -14.70
C ILE A 52 -16.44 -8.53 -14.34
N ILE A 53 -16.79 -7.52 -15.13
CA ILE A 53 -16.40 -6.16 -14.80
C ILE A 53 -17.23 -5.72 -13.61
N LYS A 54 -16.57 -5.43 -12.51
CA LYS A 54 -17.24 -5.02 -11.29
C LYS A 54 -17.73 -3.60 -11.41
N SER A 55 -18.85 -3.31 -10.74
CA SER A 55 -19.34 -1.94 -10.64
C SER A 55 -18.33 -1.10 -9.86
N ALA A 56 -18.39 0.22 -10.03
CA ALA A 56 -17.51 1.11 -9.29
C ALA A 56 -17.64 0.92 -7.78
N GLN A 57 -18.87 0.69 -7.33
CA GLN A 57 -19.16 0.48 -5.91
C GLN A 57 -18.52 -0.81 -5.41
N ALA A 58 -18.61 -1.89 -6.20
CA ALA A 58 -18.02 -3.17 -5.81
C ALA A 58 -16.49 -3.07 -5.76
N MET A 59 -15.89 -2.37 -6.72
CA MET A 59 -14.45 -2.17 -6.73
C MET A 59 -13.99 -1.35 -5.54
N HIS A 60 -14.76 -0.33 -5.17
CA HIS A 60 -14.44 0.46 -3.99
C HIS A 60 -14.48 -0.41 -2.73
N PHE A 61 -15.47 -1.28 -2.64
CA PHE A 61 -15.60 -2.18 -1.49
C PHE A 61 -14.38 -3.12 -1.40
N GLU A 62 -13.92 -3.63 -2.55
CA GLU A 62 -12.73 -4.48 -2.59
C GLU A 62 -11.48 -3.71 -2.14
N GLU A 63 -11.33 -2.46 -2.59
CA GLU A 63 -10.20 -1.63 -2.16
C GLU A 63 -10.21 -1.41 -0.65
N VAL A 64 -11.36 -1.13 -0.10
CA VAL A 64 -11.50 -0.87 1.34
C VAL A 64 -11.09 -2.09 2.14
N LEU A 65 -11.42 -3.26 1.66
CA LEU A 65 -11.22 -4.50 2.39
C LEU A 65 -9.97 -5.27 1.99
N THR A 66 -9.15 -4.73 1.09
CA THR A 66 -7.93 -5.44 0.70
C THR A 66 -6.99 -5.57 1.90
N PRO A 67 -6.41 -6.75 2.10
CA PRO A 67 -5.43 -6.93 3.16
C PRO A 67 -4.00 -6.62 2.73
N VAL A 68 -3.78 -6.30 1.44
CA VAL A 68 -2.42 -6.11 0.92
C VAL A 68 -2.19 -4.65 0.59
N LEU A 69 -1.08 -4.11 1.07
CA LEU A 69 -0.68 -2.73 0.80
C LEU A 69 0.78 -2.71 0.38
N PHE A 70 1.13 -1.71 -0.42
CA PHE A 70 2.52 -1.51 -0.85
C PHE A 70 3.12 -0.38 -0.02
N VAL A 71 4.29 -0.62 0.56
CA VAL A 71 4.96 0.34 1.45
C VAL A 71 5.69 1.39 0.63
N VAL A 72 5.27 2.65 0.77
CA VAL A 72 5.84 3.77 0.02
C VAL A 72 6.92 4.47 0.82
N LYS A 73 6.62 4.84 2.06
CA LYS A 73 7.55 5.56 2.93
C LYS A 73 7.32 5.16 4.37
N LEU A 74 8.39 5.14 5.16
CA LEU A 74 8.28 4.91 6.60
C LEU A 74 8.56 6.21 7.35
N GLY A 75 7.84 6.43 8.43
CA GLY A 75 8.15 7.54 9.33
C GLY A 75 9.50 7.33 10.02
N PRO A 76 10.08 8.40 10.53
CA PRO A 76 11.44 8.32 11.06
C PRO A 76 11.60 7.44 12.30
N ASP A 77 10.51 7.20 13.03
CA ASP A 77 10.57 6.41 14.25
C ASP A 77 10.13 4.96 14.06
N CYS A 78 9.78 4.57 12.84
CA CYS A 78 9.33 3.20 12.57
C CYS A 78 10.41 2.21 12.94
N TYR A 79 10.01 1.20 13.73
CA TYR A 79 10.86 0.04 14.09
C TYR A 79 12.13 0.39 14.86
N ARG A 80 12.18 1.56 15.46
CA ARG A 80 13.36 1.96 16.25
C ARG A 80 13.34 1.43 17.66
N ASP A 81 12.18 1.14 18.19
CA ASP A 81 12.05 0.65 19.56
C ASP A 81 12.38 -0.85 19.59
N THR A 82 13.58 -1.17 20.07
CA THR A 82 14.05 -2.55 20.07
C THR A 82 13.31 -3.42 21.10
N THR A 83 12.62 -2.80 22.03
CA THR A 83 11.79 -3.55 22.97
C THR A 83 10.52 -4.05 22.27
N ARG A 84 9.91 -3.19 21.46
CA ARG A 84 8.73 -3.57 20.69
C ARG A 84 9.08 -4.45 19.49
N PHE A 85 10.24 -4.20 18.90
CA PHE A 85 10.66 -4.88 17.67
C PHE A 85 12.03 -5.50 17.86
N PRO A 86 12.14 -6.54 18.72
CA PRO A 86 13.44 -7.13 19.01
C PRO A 86 14.09 -7.80 17.81
N SER A 87 13.29 -8.18 16.81
CA SER A 87 13.83 -8.80 15.59
C SER A 87 14.12 -7.78 14.49
N GLY A 88 13.98 -6.49 14.79
CA GLY A 88 14.22 -5.44 13.81
C GLY A 88 12.97 -5.09 13.01
N PRO A 89 13.14 -4.35 11.91
CA PRO A 89 12.00 -3.89 11.13
C PRO A 89 11.17 -5.04 10.56
N SER A 90 9.85 -4.86 10.58
CA SER A 90 8.94 -5.84 9.99
C SER A 90 8.82 -5.68 8.48
N CYS A 91 9.11 -4.49 7.98
CA CYS A 91 9.04 -4.23 6.54
C CYS A 91 9.92 -3.04 6.18
N LYS A 92 10.06 -2.80 4.88
CA LYS A 92 10.83 -1.68 4.36
C LYS A 92 10.10 -1.11 3.15
N GLU A 93 10.56 0.02 2.66
CA GLU A 93 10.02 0.60 1.42
C GLU A 93 10.13 -0.41 0.29
N GLY A 94 9.06 -0.52 -0.49
CA GLY A 94 9.02 -1.45 -1.60
C GLY A 94 8.42 -2.81 -1.28
N ASP A 95 8.11 -3.06 -0.02
CA ASP A 95 7.50 -4.34 0.36
C ASP A 95 6.00 -4.32 0.17
N PHE A 96 5.45 -5.49 -0.16
CA PHE A 96 4.01 -5.73 -0.08
C PHE A 96 3.73 -6.33 1.29
N VAL A 97 2.85 -5.70 2.04
CA VAL A 97 2.57 -6.12 3.42
C VAL A 97 1.11 -6.51 3.56
N ILE A 98 0.87 -7.42 4.50
CA ILE A 98 -0.49 -7.83 4.86
C ILE A 98 -0.85 -7.16 6.17
N VAL A 99 -2.03 -6.54 6.17
CA VAL A 99 -2.57 -5.85 7.33
C VAL A 99 -4.04 -6.23 7.47
N ARG A 100 -4.63 -5.92 8.60
CA ARG A 100 -6.07 -6.12 8.75
C ARG A 100 -6.80 -5.22 7.77
N PRO A 101 -7.85 -5.74 7.12
CA PRO A 101 -8.63 -4.91 6.20
C PRO A 101 -9.15 -3.66 6.91
N ASN A 102 -9.21 -2.57 6.17
CA ASN A 102 -9.72 -1.29 6.68
C ASN A 102 -8.86 -0.72 7.80
N SER A 103 -7.58 -1.08 7.85
CA SER A 103 -6.63 -0.52 8.82
C SER A 103 -6.22 0.88 8.42
N GLY A 104 -5.97 1.70 9.45
CA GLY A 104 -5.31 2.99 9.28
C GLY A 104 -6.19 4.08 8.75
N THR A 105 -5.56 5.18 8.40
CA THR A 105 -6.23 6.35 7.84
C THR A 105 -6.20 6.26 6.33
N ARG A 106 -7.39 6.24 5.74
CA ARG A 106 -7.54 6.13 4.29
C ARG A 106 -7.67 7.51 3.67
N LEU A 107 -6.95 7.73 2.57
CA LEU A 107 -7.04 8.99 1.85
C LEU A 107 -6.82 8.74 0.37
N LYS A 108 -7.31 9.64 -0.46
CA LYS A 108 -7.09 9.56 -1.91
C LYS A 108 -6.21 10.71 -2.35
N ILE A 109 -5.23 10.39 -3.18
CA ILE A 109 -4.34 11.39 -3.77
C ILE A 109 -4.39 11.15 -5.27
N HIS A 110 -4.92 12.11 -6.00
CA HIS A 110 -5.13 11.99 -7.45
C HIS A 110 -5.84 10.69 -7.83
N GLY A 111 -6.87 10.34 -7.06
CA GLY A 111 -7.70 9.19 -7.37
C GLY A 111 -7.17 7.84 -6.88
N ARG A 112 -5.94 7.78 -6.37
CA ARG A 112 -5.38 6.54 -5.82
C ARG A 112 -5.58 6.51 -4.32
N GLU A 113 -5.95 5.34 -3.80
CA GLU A 113 -6.11 5.20 -2.36
C GLU A 113 -4.77 4.92 -1.71
N PHE A 114 -4.44 5.74 -0.72
CA PHE A 114 -3.29 5.56 0.14
C PHE A 114 -3.80 5.33 1.55
N ARG A 115 -2.97 4.73 2.37
CA ARG A 115 -3.29 4.53 3.79
C ARG A 115 -2.08 4.82 4.64
N LEU A 116 -2.33 5.47 5.77
CA LEU A 116 -1.32 5.67 6.80
C LEU A 116 -1.62 4.65 7.89
N ILE A 117 -0.69 3.73 8.11
CA ILE A 117 -0.84 2.70 9.12
C ILE A 117 0.26 2.84 10.16
N ASN A 118 0.11 2.19 11.30
CA ASN A 118 1.16 2.17 12.31
C ASN A 118 2.15 1.05 11.99
N ASP A 119 3.39 1.21 12.47
CA ASP A 119 4.43 0.22 12.21
C ASP A 119 4.13 -1.15 12.78
N ASP A 120 3.31 -1.23 13.83
CA ASP A 120 2.91 -2.52 14.41
C ASP A 120 1.69 -3.13 13.73
N SER A 121 1.18 -2.51 12.68
CA SER A 121 0.03 -3.03 11.94
C SER A 121 0.41 -4.07 10.91
N VAL A 122 1.69 -4.19 10.56
CA VAL A 122 2.15 -5.13 9.54
C VAL A 122 2.17 -6.53 10.11
N GLU A 123 1.41 -7.43 9.50
CA GLU A 123 1.29 -8.80 9.98
C GLU A 123 2.15 -9.77 9.18
N ALA A 124 2.43 -9.46 7.92
CA ALA A 124 3.26 -10.31 7.07
C ALA A 124 3.77 -9.50 5.89
N VAL A 125 4.78 -10.04 5.23
CA VAL A 125 5.33 -9.49 3.98
C VAL A 125 5.25 -10.57 2.93
N VAL A 126 4.86 -10.22 1.72
CA VAL A 126 4.78 -11.18 0.61
C VAL A 126 5.53 -10.63 -0.59
N GLU A 127 6.09 -11.54 -1.41
CA GLU A 127 6.80 -11.11 -2.61
C GLU A 127 5.85 -10.75 -3.74
N ASP A 128 4.84 -11.58 -3.95
CA ASP A 128 3.89 -11.40 -5.04
C ASP A 128 2.48 -11.34 -4.45
N PRO A 129 1.84 -10.18 -4.50
CA PRO A 129 0.53 -10.03 -3.88
C PRO A 129 -0.62 -10.60 -4.71
N ARG A 130 -0.35 -10.97 -5.97
CA ARG A 130 -1.43 -11.48 -6.83
C ARG A 130 -1.97 -12.79 -6.27
N GLY A 131 -3.27 -12.91 -6.30
CA GLY A 131 -3.91 -14.09 -5.77
C GLY A 131 -4.27 -14.00 -4.29
N ILE A 132 -3.92 -12.91 -3.65
CA ILE A 132 -4.26 -12.70 -2.24
C ILE A 132 -5.45 -11.78 -2.17
N THR A 133 -6.56 -12.31 -1.66
CA THR A 133 -7.78 -11.52 -1.48
C THR A 133 -8.26 -11.74 -0.06
N ARG A 134 -9.14 -10.85 0.41
CA ARG A 134 -9.70 -11.04 1.74
C ARG A 134 -10.57 -12.29 1.77
N ALA A 135 -10.60 -12.93 2.91
CA ALA A 135 -11.52 -14.05 3.13
C ALA A 135 -12.93 -13.50 3.34
N ALA A 136 -13.87 -14.12 2.69
CA ALA A 136 -15.27 -13.68 2.78
C ALA A 136 -15.92 -14.18 4.07
#